data_76a71aa1c141889abb2441b700d75974
#
_entry.id   76a71aa1c141889abb2441b700d75974
#
_cell.length_a   1.000
_cell.length_b   1.000
_cell.length_c   1.000
_cell.angle_alpha   90.00
_cell.angle_beta   90.00
_cell.angle_gamma   90.00
#
_symmetry.space_group_name_H-M   'P 1'
#
loop_
_entity.id
_entity.type
_entity.pdbx_description
1 polymer ?
#
loop_
_entity_poly.entity_id
_entity_poly.type
_entity_poly.pdbx_seq_one_letter_code
_entity_poly.pdbx_strand_id
1 'polypeptide(L)'
;MNSLLTGLNKEQQQAVQHTEGPLLILAGAGSGKTKVLTVRIAHLLAQGVNPYEILAITFTNKAAKEMKSRVEGLVGDVANRIWLSTFHSFCAKFLRFEIDSFLGYNSNFTIYDTSDSQAVIKAALKALNLDDKYYPVGAMIAAISDAKNKLLFASDFRKQARDFYQQKVADVYEYYERELRKNNALDFDDLLLVAVKLLQSNATVLDKYSHRFRYVMIDEYQDTNHAQYLLAKLLASHWKNIAVVGDADQSIYAWRGADIQNILDFEKDYPNCTSIKLEQNYRSTKIILDAANAVIDNNEGRPEKNLWTDKIEGAKIQHFTAQSEHEEAAFIGDTIAKKHDIHDVPYGDMAILYRTNAQSRVLEEALIKRALPYTMVGGTKFYDRKEIKDVLAYLRVLYNPFDDLSLLRIINVPKRSIGATTVAKLQDYAREKGTSLFMTLTQLHLIDSIKGKTKEKLEEFGILIFTLVSEMEDKTVLDILESILDRTGYLAQLEESTDPQDQARAENIGELLSVAKDFQDTNPSGTVEDFLEQVALVNDVDSFEQEEAKVTLMTLHAAKGLEFPIVFLCGLEEGLFPHSRTLMNPEEIEEERRLAYVGITRAEKELYISNATKIGRAHV
;
A
#
# COMPACT_ATOMS: atom_id res chain seq x y z
N MET A 1 -36.20 -1.77 7.23
CA MET A 1 -35.43 -0.51 7.34
C MET A 1 -34.99 -0.17 8.78
N ASN A 2 -35.87 -0.27 9.79
CA ASN A 2 -35.48 0.05 11.18
C ASN A 2 -34.37 -0.85 11.76
N SER A 3 -34.23 -2.09 11.30
CA SER A 3 -33.20 -3.02 11.82
C SER A 3 -31.76 -2.61 11.49
N LEU A 4 -31.52 -1.99 10.33
CA LEU A 4 -30.17 -1.53 9.93
C LEU A 4 -29.65 -0.38 10.80
N LEU A 5 -30.52 0.44 11.34
CA LEU A 5 -30.16 1.58 12.18
C LEU A 5 -30.02 1.22 13.67
N THR A 6 -30.40 -0.01 14.04
CA THR A 6 -30.29 -0.48 15.43
C THR A 6 -28.82 -0.54 15.85
N GLY A 7 -28.50 0.04 17.02
CA GLY A 7 -27.12 0.07 17.55
C GLY A 7 -26.23 1.16 16.93
N LEU A 8 -26.80 2.11 16.20
CA LEU A 8 -26.17 3.37 15.83
C LEU A 8 -26.65 4.49 16.77
N ASN A 9 -25.74 5.40 17.13
CA ASN A 9 -26.12 6.63 17.81
C ASN A 9 -26.82 7.61 16.84
N LYS A 10 -27.29 8.74 17.35
CA LYS A 10 -28.08 9.71 16.58
C LYS A 10 -27.29 10.29 15.39
N GLU A 11 -26.04 10.67 15.61
CA GLU A 11 -25.17 11.25 14.61
C GLU A 11 -24.82 10.22 13.52
N GLN A 12 -24.54 8.98 13.91
CA GLN A 12 -24.32 7.87 12.98
C GLN A 12 -25.57 7.59 12.14
N GLN A 13 -26.78 7.61 12.75
CA GLN A 13 -28.03 7.45 12.01
C GLN A 13 -28.25 8.58 11.00
N GLN A 14 -27.97 9.83 11.39
CA GLN A 14 -28.05 10.98 10.49
C GLN A 14 -27.12 10.80 9.29
N ALA A 15 -25.86 10.38 9.53
CA ALA A 15 -24.88 10.14 8.48
C ALA A 15 -25.30 9.02 7.52
N VAL A 16 -25.93 7.95 8.03
CA VAL A 16 -26.46 6.86 7.21
C VAL A 16 -27.64 7.32 6.35
N GLN A 17 -28.56 8.10 6.91
CA GLN A 17 -29.81 8.50 6.27
C GLN A 17 -29.67 9.68 5.30
N HIS A 18 -28.60 10.47 5.40
CA HIS A 18 -28.33 11.57 4.47
C HIS A 18 -27.82 11.03 3.13
N THR A 19 -28.70 10.67 2.20
CA THR A 19 -28.34 9.97 0.96
C THR A 19 -27.96 10.89 -0.18
N GLU A 20 -28.56 12.05 -0.32
CA GLU A 20 -28.36 12.96 -1.47
C GLU A 20 -27.50 14.17 -1.10
N GLY A 21 -26.63 14.57 -2.02
CA GLY A 21 -25.71 15.69 -1.88
C GLY A 21 -24.39 15.35 -1.17
N PRO A 22 -23.46 16.32 -1.08
CA PRO A 22 -22.17 16.13 -0.45
C PRO A 22 -22.31 15.98 1.07
N LEU A 23 -21.57 15.03 1.63
CA LEU A 23 -21.56 14.72 3.06
C LEU A 23 -20.12 14.62 3.56
N LEU A 24 -19.81 15.42 4.58
CA LEU A 24 -18.57 15.34 5.34
C LEU A 24 -18.84 14.70 6.71
N ILE A 25 -18.17 13.60 7.01
CA ILE A 25 -18.25 12.95 8.31
C ILE A 25 -16.89 13.12 9.01
N LEU A 26 -16.83 14.06 9.93
CA LEU A 26 -15.65 14.27 10.78
C LEU A 26 -15.72 13.29 11.96
N ALA A 27 -14.98 12.20 11.86
CA ALA A 27 -15.13 11.06 12.74
C ALA A 27 -13.83 10.78 13.49
N GLY A 28 -13.88 10.91 14.83
CA GLY A 28 -12.72 10.64 15.66
C GLY A 28 -12.29 9.17 15.70
N ALA A 29 -11.15 8.91 16.33
CA ALA A 29 -10.66 7.55 16.54
C ALA A 29 -11.73 6.71 17.29
N GLY A 30 -11.95 5.47 16.85
CA GLY A 30 -12.89 4.55 17.52
C GLY A 30 -14.37 4.97 17.52
N SER A 31 -14.78 5.95 16.67
CA SER A 31 -16.17 6.44 16.58
C SER A 31 -17.07 5.63 15.65
N GLY A 32 -16.55 4.56 15.05
CA GLY A 32 -17.31 3.69 14.17
C GLY A 32 -17.40 4.16 12.71
N LYS A 33 -16.40 4.88 12.20
CA LYS A 33 -16.28 5.33 10.79
C LYS A 33 -16.73 4.27 9.78
N THR A 34 -16.04 3.14 9.78
CA THR A 34 -16.29 2.03 8.85
C THR A 34 -17.70 1.44 9.03
N LYS A 35 -18.21 1.38 10.28
CA LYS A 35 -19.59 0.93 10.55
C LYS A 35 -20.60 1.85 9.89
N VAL A 36 -20.42 3.16 9.96
CA VAL A 36 -21.32 4.13 9.33
C VAL A 36 -21.31 3.95 7.81
N LEU A 37 -20.15 3.83 7.18
CA LEU A 37 -20.07 3.61 5.73
C LEU A 37 -20.72 2.29 5.29
N THR A 38 -20.45 1.18 5.99
CA THR A 38 -21.03 -0.13 5.66
C THR A 38 -22.55 -0.14 5.80
N VAL A 39 -23.07 0.46 6.89
CA VAL A 39 -24.54 0.57 7.08
C VAL A 39 -25.16 1.53 6.07
N ARG A 40 -24.47 2.62 5.69
CA ARG A 40 -24.91 3.54 4.64
C ARG A 40 -25.04 2.82 3.27
N ILE A 41 -24.05 1.99 2.89
CA ILE A 41 -24.14 1.16 1.69
C ILE A 41 -25.37 0.25 1.75
N ALA A 42 -25.55 -0.48 2.86
CA ALA A 42 -26.70 -1.35 3.05
C ALA A 42 -28.04 -0.58 3.01
N HIS A 43 -28.08 0.63 3.55
CA HIS A 43 -29.25 1.51 3.52
C HIS A 43 -29.60 1.95 2.10
N LEU A 44 -28.62 2.36 1.29
CA LEU A 44 -28.81 2.72 -0.13
C LEU A 44 -29.39 1.54 -0.94
N LEU A 45 -28.83 0.35 -0.76
CA LEU A 45 -29.33 -0.88 -1.40
C LEU A 45 -30.76 -1.20 -0.97
N ALA A 46 -31.10 -1.03 0.32
CA ALA A 46 -32.45 -1.23 0.84
C ALA A 46 -33.46 -0.20 0.30
N GLN A 47 -33.00 0.96 -0.16
CA GLN A 47 -33.79 1.96 -0.87
C GLN A 47 -33.93 1.67 -2.37
N GLY A 48 -33.37 0.58 -2.89
CA GLY A 48 -33.45 0.19 -4.29
C GLY A 48 -32.38 0.78 -5.19
N VAL A 49 -31.30 1.35 -4.63
CA VAL A 49 -30.14 1.79 -5.41
C VAL A 49 -29.46 0.58 -6.05
N ASN A 50 -29.12 0.69 -7.34
CA ASN A 50 -28.41 -0.37 -8.03
C ASN A 50 -26.98 -0.51 -7.48
N PRO A 51 -26.51 -1.70 -7.08
CA PRO A 51 -25.18 -1.89 -6.53
C PRO A 51 -24.04 -1.42 -7.46
N TYR A 52 -24.24 -1.45 -8.78
CA TYR A 52 -23.26 -0.95 -9.76
C TYR A 52 -23.13 0.59 -9.77
N GLU A 53 -24.07 1.32 -9.16
CA GLU A 53 -24.04 2.76 -9.02
C GLU A 53 -23.29 3.23 -7.76
N ILE A 54 -22.79 2.30 -6.94
CA ILE A 54 -22.08 2.59 -5.70
C ILE A 54 -20.58 2.36 -5.89
N LEU A 55 -19.78 3.40 -5.61
CA LEU A 55 -18.34 3.34 -5.51
C LEU A 55 -17.94 3.62 -4.06
N ALA A 56 -17.22 2.69 -3.42
CA ALA A 56 -16.64 2.88 -2.09
C ALA A 56 -15.12 2.67 -2.16
N ILE A 57 -14.38 3.66 -1.71
CA ILE A 57 -12.91 3.65 -1.75
C ILE A 57 -12.37 3.72 -0.32
N THR A 58 -11.41 2.84 -0.04
CA THR A 58 -10.66 2.80 1.23
C THR A 58 -9.16 3.01 0.97
N PHE A 59 -8.37 3.16 2.04
CA PHE A 59 -6.94 3.42 1.91
C PHE A 59 -6.09 2.14 1.78
N THR A 60 -6.49 1.03 2.43
CA THR A 60 -5.76 -0.24 2.41
C THR A 60 -6.62 -1.39 1.89
N ASN A 61 -5.99 -2.42 1.31
CA ASN A 61 -6.70 -3.61 0.83
C ASN A 61 -7.36 -4.38 1.97
N LYS A 62 -6.72 -4.41 3.16
CA LYS A 62 -7.32 -4.99 4.37
C LYS A 62 -8.63 -4.29 4.73
N ALA A 63 -8.65 -2.94 4.75
CA ALA A 63 -9.86 -2.17 5.01
C ALA A 63 -10.94 -2.40 3.94
N ALA A 64 -10.55 -2.51 2.66
CA ALA A 64 -11.47 -2.82 1.57
C ALA A 64 -12.11 -4.21 1.74
N LYS A 65 -11.30 -5.23 2.03
CA LYS A 65 -11.75 -6.61 2.28
C LYS A 65 -12.69 -6.68 3.49
N GLU A 66 -12.31 -6.01 4.59
CA GLU A 66 -13.12 -5.97 5.81
C GLU A 66 -14.46 -5.23 5.58
N MET A 67 -14.42 -4.09 4.89
CA MET A 67 -15.64 -3.35 4.53
C MET A 67 -16.56 -4.21 3.65
N LYS A 68 -16.00 -4.91 2.66
CA LYS A 68 -16.73 -5.82 1.78
C LYS A 68 -17.41 -6.94 2.57
N SER A 69 -16.68 -7.63 3.46
CA SER A 69 -17.22 -8.70 4.31
C SER A 69 -18.35 -8.20 5.23
N ARG A 70 -18.18 -7.01 5.82
CA ARG A 70 -19.22 -6.39 6.66
C ARG A 70 -20.47 -6.03 5.85
N VAL A 71 -20.33 -5.50 4.64
CA VAL A 71 -21.46 -5.21 3.74
C VAL A 71 -22.13 -6.51 3.35
N GLU A 72 -21.38 -7.55 2.97
CA GLU A 72 -21.90 -8.87 2.63
C GLU A 72 -22.71 -9.50 3.78
N GLY A 73 -22.23 -9.37 5.01
CA GLY A 73 -22.97 -9.79 6.21
C GLY A 73 -24.31 -9.06 6.41
N LEU A 74 -24.48 -7.85 5.85
CA LEU A 74 -25.71 -7.06 5.94
C LEU A 74 -26.68 -7.31 4.78
N VAL A 75 -26.18 -7.53 3.56
CA VAL A 75 -26.97 -7.54 2.33
C VAL A 75 -26.81 -8.80 1.46
N GLY A 76 -25.93 -9.73 1.87
CA GLY A 76 -25.63 -10.95 1.13
C GLY A 76 -24.82 -10.70 -0.14
N ASP A 77 -24.90 -11.62 -1.10
CA ASP A 77 -24.09 -11.65 -2.34
C ASP A 77 -24.17 -10.40 -3.22
N VAL A 78 -25.19 -9.56 -3.01
CA VAL A 78 -25.34 -8.28 -3.72
C VAL A 78 -24.11 -7.38 -3.49
N ALA A 79 -23.42 -7.52 -2.36
CA ALA A 79 -22.19 -6.80 -2.03
C ALA A 79 -21.09 -6.99 -3.10
N ASN A 80 -21.05 -8.15 -3.76
CA ASN A 80 -20.05 -8.46 -4.79
C ASN A 80 -20.18 -7.63 -6.08
N ARG A 81 -21.34 -6.95 -6.27
CA ARG A 81 -21.61 -6.08 -7.43
C ARG A 81 -21.25 -4.63 -7.18
N ILE A 82 -20.91 -4.26 -5.95
CA ILE A 82 -20.48 -2.91 -5.59
C ILE A 82 -19.02 -2.76 -5.98
N TRP A 83 -18.63 -1.59 -6.50
CA TRP A 83 -17.23 -1.29 -6.72
C TRP A 83 -16.61 -0.78 -5.40
N LEU A 84 -16.06 -1.73 -4.64
CA LEU A 84 -15.42 -1.48 -3.35
C LEU A 84 -13.94 -1.88 -3.44
N SER A 85 -13.03 -0.91 -3.34
CA SER A 85 -11.60 -1.11 -3.56
C SER A 85 -10.75 -0.01 -2.93
N THR A 86 -9.42 -0.09 -3.06
CA THR A 86 -8.52 1.03 -2.80
C THR A 86 -8.46 1.98 -4.01
N PHE A 87 -7.88 3.18 -3.83
CA PHE A 87 -7.64 4.10 -4.96
C PHE A 87 -6.81 3.45 -6.07
N HIS A 88 -5.72 2.76 -5.71
CA HIS A 88 -4.84 2.13 -6.69
C HIS A 88 -5.53 0.96 -7.41
N SER A 89 -6.24 0.09 -6.68
CA SER A 89 -7.02 -0.99 -7.30
C SER A 89 -8.13 -0.46 -8.22
N PHE A 90 -8.78 0.64 -7.82
CA PHE A 90 -9.74 1.31 -8.69
C PHE A 90 -9.07 1.79 -9.98
N CYS A 91 -7.95 2.51 -9.86
CA CYS A 91 -7.22 3.05 -11.01
C CYS A 91 -6.67 1.94 -11.92
N ALA A 92 -6.09 0.89 -11.35
CA ALA A 92 -5.59 -0.25 -12.13
C ALA A 92 -6.72 -0.85 -12.97
N LYS A 93 -7.83 -1.22 -12.32
CA LYS A 93 -8.99 -1.78 -13.01
C LYS A 93 -9.63 -0.81 -14.02
N PHE A 94 -9.75 0.47 -13.68
CA PHE A 94 -10.23 1.51 -14.59
C PHE A 94 -9.35 1.61 -15.84
N LEU A 95 -8.04 1.66 -15.66
CA LEU A 95 -7.08 1.75 -16.76
C LEU A 95 -7.09 0.49 -17.65
N ARG A 96 -7.29 -0.70 -17.07
CA ARG A 96 -7.45 -1.94 -17.88
C ARG A 96 -8.59 -1.82 -18.89
N PHE A 97 -9.65 -1.10 -18.56
CA PHE A 97 -10.79 -0.93 -19.46
C PHE A 97 -10.64 0.24 -20.45
N GLU A 98 -9.88 1.27 -20.10
CA GLU A 98 -9.98 2.56 -20.80
C GLU A 98 -8.65 3.09 -21.36
N ILE A 99 -7.49 2.48 -21.04
CA ILE A 99 -6.17 3.04 -21.36
C ILE A 99 -5.75 2.85 -22.83
N ASP A 100 -6.36 1.91 -23.55
CA ASP A 100 -5.88 1.48 -24.87
C ASP A 100 -5.58 2.66 -25.80
N SER A 101 -4.34 2.72 -26.27
CA SER A 101 -3.76 3.78 -27.09
C SER A 101 -3.59 5.14 -26.39
N PHE A 102 -4.01 5.29 -25.12
CA PHE A 102 -3.77 6.52 -24.38
C PHE A 102 -2.31 6.61 -23.97
N LEU A 103 -1.63 7.68 -24.38
CA LEU A 103 -0.19 7.89 -24.16
C LEU A 103 0.72 6.76 -24.68
N GLY A 104 0.21 5.87 -25.53
CA GLY A 104 0.95 4.72 -26.08
C GLY A 104 0.95 3.47 -25.20
N TYR A 105 0.13 3.43 -24.16
CA TYR A 105 -0.07 2.24 -23.33
C TYR A 105 -1.13 1.30 -23.91
N ASN A 106 -1.02 0.02 -23.55
CA ASN A 106 -2.03 -1.00 -23.81
C ASN A 106 -2.59 -1.52 -22.48
N SER A 107 -3.78 -2.11 -22.52
CA SER A 107 -4.49 -2.61 -21.33
C SER A 107 -3.72 -3.68 -20.54
N ASN A 108 -2.84 -4.46 -21.16
CA ASN A 108 -2.02 -5.49 -20.51
C ASN A 108 -0.74 -4.94 -19.84
N PHE A 109 -0.73 -3.71 -19.34
CA PHE A 109 0.43 -3.11 -18.70
C PHE A 109 0.85 -3.85 -17.42
N THR A 110 2.15 -3.84 -17.13
CA THR A 110 2.72 -4.33 -15.87
C THR A 110 2.71 -3.23 -14.81
N ILE A 111 2.42 -3.57 -13.56
CA ILE A 111 2.55 -2.64 -12.43
C ILE A 111 3.94 -2.84 -11.82
N TYR A 112 4.78 -1.81 -11.86
CA TYR A 112 6.12 -1.81 -11.30
C TYR A 112 6.10 -1.48 -9.82
N ASP A 113 6.81 -2.29 -9.04
CA ASP A 113 7.03 -2.04 -7.62
C ASP A 113 8.22 -1.08 -7.39
N THR A 114 8.51 -0.81 -6.11
CA THR A 114 9.62 0.08 -5.72
C THR A 114 10.97 -0.43 -6.22
N SER A 115 11.21 -1.76 -6.25
CA SER A 115 12.49 -2.31 -6.71
C SER A 115 12.63 -2.23 -8.22
N ASP A 116 11.54 -2.40 -8.95
CA ASP A 116 11.48 -2.24 -10.40
C ASP A 116 11.77 -0.78 -10.77
N SER A 117 11.12 0.16 -10.09
CA SER A 117 11.35 1.61 -10.25
C SER A 117 12.80 2.00 -9.96
N GLN A 118 13.39 1.46 -8.87
CA GLN A 118 14.80 1.65 -8.56
C GLN A 118 15.73 1.14 -9.66
N ALA A 119 15.42 0.00 -10.27
CA ALA A 119 16.23 -0.57 -11.34
C ALA A 119 16.23 0.35 -12.58
N VAL A 120 15.05 0.89 -12.95
CA VAL A 120 14.94 1.84 -14.07
C VAL A 120 15.68 3.15 -13.78
N ILE A 121 15.55 3.70 -12.57
CA ILE A 121 16.26 4.93 -12.18
C ILE A 121 17.79 4.72 -12.19
N LYS A 122 18.30 3.59 -11.68
CA LYS A 122 19.74 3.26 -11.77
C LYS A 122 20.20 3.19 -13.22
N ALA A 123 19.41 2.60 -14.10
CA ALA A 123 19.71 2.59 -15.54
C ALA A 123 19.71 4.01 -16.14
N ALA A 124 18.78 4.87 -15.73
CA ALA A 124 18.74 6.27 -16.14
C ALA A 124 19.99 7.04 -15.72
N LEU A 125 20.38 6.96 -14.46
CA LEU A 125 21.59 7.61 -13.93
C LEU A 125 22.84 7.19 -14.72
N LYS A 126 22.98 5.89 -14.99
CA LYS A 126 24.09 5.36 -15.79
C LYS A 126 24.06 5.87 -17.23
N ALA A 127 22.89 5.87 -17.89
CA ALA A 127 22.74 6.33 -19.27
C ALA A 127 23.03 7.84 -19.44
N LEU A 128 22.67 8.63 -18.41
CA LEU A 128 22.87 10.08 -18.37
C LEU A 128 24.23 10.49 -17.78
N ASN A 129 25.12 9.53 -17.45
CA ASN A 129 26.41 9.76 -16.79
C ASN A 129 26.28 10.61 -15.50
N LEU A 130 25.26 10.35 -14.68
CA LEU A 130 25.02 10.99 -13.40
C LEU A 130 25.55 10.09 -12.27
N ASP A 131 26.36 10.67 -11.37
CA ASP A 131 26.93 9.96 -10.21
C ASP A 131 25.84 9.84 -9.12
N ASP A 132 25.60 8.62 -8.65
CA ASP A 132 24.62 8.30 -7.61
C ASP A 132 24.93 8.91 -6.22
N LYS A 133 26.18 9.34 -5.99
CA LYS A 133 26.54 10.11 -4.79
C LYS A 133 25.93 11.50 -4.77
N TYR A 134 25.84 12.16 -5.94
CA TYR A 134 25.24 13.50 -6.07
C TYR A 134 23.74 13.43 -6.40
N TYR A 135 23.31 12.33 -7.00
CA TYR A 135 21.93 12.06 -7.41
C TYR A 135 21.45 10.71 -6.85
N PRO A 136 21.26 10.60 -5.52
CA PRO A 136 20.86 9.33 -4.91
C PRO A 136 19.56 8.80 -5.51
N VAL A 137 19.51 7.50 -5.80
CA VAL A 137 18.35 6.84 -6.41
C VAL A 137 17.06 7.15 -5.64
N GLY A 138 17.10 7.09 -4.31
CA GLY A 138 15.94 7.40 -3.46
C GLY A 138 15.46 8.85 -3.59
N ALA A 139 16.38 9.82 -3.74
CA ALA A 139 16.03 11.22 -3.93
C ALA A 139 15.39 11.46 -5.31
N MET A 140 15.88 10.77 -6.36
CA MET A 140 15.27 10.84 -7.69
C MET A 140 13.84 10.28 -7.68
N ILE A 141 13.65 9.12 -7.06
CA ILE A 141 12.32 8.51 -6.91
C ILE A 141 11.38 9.45 -6.16
N ALA A 142 11.82 10.00 -5.02
CA ALA A 142 10.99 10.92 -4.23
C ALA A 142 10.57 12.18 -5.03
N ALA A 143 11.49 12.76 -5.79
CA ALA A 143 11.19 13.94 -6.63
C ALA A 143 10.23 13.61 -7.77
N ILE A 144 10.36 12.44 -8.41
CA ILE A 144 9.46 11.99 -9.47
C ILE A 144 8.08 11.67 -8.89
N SER A 145 8.02 10.99 -7.75
CA SER A 145 6.77 10.68 -7.04
C SER A 145 6.02 11.96 -6.65
N ASP A 146 6.72 12.96 -6.09
CA ASP A 146 6.13 14.26 -5.77
C ASP A 146 5.55 14.96 -7.01
N ALA A 147 6.28 14.92 -8.14
CA ALA A 147 5.78 15.45 -9.40
C ALA A 147 4.52 14.72 -9.90
N LYS A 148 4.51 13.39 -9.85
CA LYS A 148 3.35 12.58 -10.26
C LYS A 148 2.14 12.83 -9.36
N ASN A 149 2.33 12.93 -8.05
CA ASN A 149 1.27 13.27 -7.10
C ASN A 149 0.67 14.67 -7.34
N LYS A 150 1.45 15.60 -7.91
CA LYS A 150 1.00 16.91 -8.41
C LYS A 150 0.48 16.89 -9.85
N LEU A 151 0.29 15.70 -10.43
CA LEU A 151 -0.22 15.47 -11.78
C LEU A 151 0.67 16.07 -12.89
N LEU A 152 1.99 16.14 -12.67
CA LEU A 152 2.97 16.61 -13.64
C LEU A 152 3.65 15.45 -14.34
N PHE A 153 3.50 15.34 -15.66
CA PHE A 153 4.37 14.51 -16.49
C PHE A 153 5.79 15.08 -16.56
N ALA A 154 6.75 14.31 -17.02
CA ALA A 154 8.15 14.74 -17.14
C ALA A 154 8.30 16.06 -17.92
N SER A 155 7.53 16.23 -19.01
CA SER A 155 7.52 17.45 -19.82
C SER A 155 7.00 18.67 -19.06
N ASP A 156 6.02 18.50 -18.15
CA ASP A 156 5.47 19.58 -17.36
C ASP A 156 6.39 19.94 -16.19
N PHE A 157 6.99 18.94 -15.56
CA PHE A 157 8.02 19.14 -14.54
C PHE A 157 9.22 19.90 -15.10
N ARG A 158 9.69 19.57 -16.30
CA ARG A 158 10.79 20.29 -16.99
C ARG A 158 10.51 21.78 -17.17
N LYS A 159 9.28 22.16 -17.53
CA LYS A 159 8.89 23.58 -17.66
C LYS A 159 8.97 24.34 -16.34
N GLN A 160 8.85 23.64 -15.20
CA GLN A 160 8.89 24.22 -13.86
C GLN A 160 10.28 24.15 -13.20
N ALA A 161 11.20 23.35 -13.75
CA ALA A 161 12.56 23.18 -13.23
C ALA A 161 13.37 24.49 -13.33
N ARG A 162 13.70 25.08 -12.16
CA ARG A 162 14.34 26.40 -12.07
C ARG A 162 15.84 26.34 -11.84
N ASP A 163 16.32 25.30 -11.21
CA ASP A 163 17.73 25.14 -10.86
C ASP A 163 18.37 23.93 -11.57
N PHE A 164 19.71 23.84 -11.48
CA PHE A 164 20.47 22.77 -12.13
C PHE A 164 20.09 21.37 -11.63
N TYR A 165 19.82 21.22 -10.32
CA TYR A 165 19.43 19.94 -9.76
C TYR A 165 18.07 19.50 -10.29
N GLN A 166 17.08 20.39 -10.29
CA GLN A 166 15.74 20.12 -10.84
C GLN A 166 15.79 19.77 -12.34
N GLN A 167 16.69 20.41 -13.11
CA GLN A 167 16.91 20.06 -14.52
C GLN A 167 17.44 18.63 -14.67
N LYS A 168 18.35 18.19 -13.76
CA LYS A 168 18.83 16.79 -13.76
C LYS A 168 17.75 15.79 -13.34
N VAL A 169 16.91 16.15 -12.37
CA VAL A 169 15.71 15.38 -12.05
C VAL A 169 14.80 15.25 -13.28
N ALA A 170 14.59 16.34 -14.04
CA ALA A 170 13.80 16.29 -15.27
C ALA A 170 14.42 15.37 -16.33
N ASP A 171 15.76 15.37 -16.50
CA ASP A 171 16.46 14.46 -17.42
C ASP A 171 16.20 12.99 -17.04
N VAL A 172 16.29 12.68 -15.73
CA VAL A 172 16.04 11.33 -15.20
C VAL A 172 14.56 10.95 -15.34
N TYR A 173 13.63 11.88 -15.06
CA TYR A 173 12.19 11.64 -15.17
C TYR A 173 11.77 11.38 -16.62
N GLU A 174 12.29 12.13 -17.61
CA GLU A 174 12.02 11.86 -19.04
C GLU A 174 12.54 10.49 -19.47
N TYR A 175 13.72 10.09 -18.99
CA TYR A 175 14.24 8.75 -19.25
C TYR A 175 13.33 7.70 -18.63
N TYR A 176 12.94 7.87 -17.36
CA TYR A 176 12.09 6.96 -16.60
C TYR A 176 10.73 6.77 -17.28
N GLU A 177 10.03 7.86 -17.59
CA GLU A 177 8.73 7.83 -18.26
C GLU A 177 8.79 7.14 -19.64
N ARG A 178 9.84 7.38 -20.41
CA ARG A 178 10.05 6.72 -21.70
C ARG A 178 10.26 5.22 -21.55
N GLU A 179 11.07 4.78 -20.58
CA GLU A 179 11.31 3.34 -20.35
C GLU A 179 10.05 2.65 -19.85
N LEU A 180 9.26 3.27 -18.98
CA LEU A 180 7.98 2.70 -18.54
C LEU A 180 7.03 2.51 -19.74
N ARG A 181 6.90 3.52 -20.60
CA ARG A 181 6.07 3.40 -21.82
C ARG A 181 6.56 2.29 -22.75
N LYS A 182 7.88 2.20 -22.96
CA LYS A 182 8.48 1.15 -23.79
C LYS A 182 8.16 -0.25 -23.26
N ASN A 183 8.19 -0.42 -21.94
CA ASN A 183 7.92 -1.69 -21.27
C ASN A 183 6.43 -1.96 -21.07
N ASN A 184 5.56 -1.07 -21.54
CA ASN A 184 4.13 -1.08 -21.21
C ASN A 184 3.92 -1.27 -19.69
N ALA A 185 4.55 -0.42 -18.90
CA ALA A 185 4.54 -0.51 -17.44
C ALA A 185 4.11 0.82 -16.81
N LEU A 186 3.40 0.74 -15.70
CA LEU A 186 3.01 1.86 -14.85
C LEU A 186 3.51 1.59 -13.43
N ASP A 187 4.04 2.59 -12.74
CA ASP A 187 4.27 2.49 -11.31
C ASP A 187 3.02 2.88 -10.50
N PHE A 188 3.09 2.83 -9.17
CA PHE A 188 1.94 3.15 -8.32
C PHE A 188 1.43 4.59 -8.52
N ASP A 189 2.33 5.56 -8.66
CA ASP A 189 1.95 6.96 -8.87
C ASP A 189 1.36 7.17 -10.27
N ASP A 190 1.84 6.43 -11.27
CA ASP A 190 1.30 6.46 -12.62
C ASP A 190 -0.15 5.98 -12.68
N LEU A 191 -0.54 5.00 -11.86
CA LEU A 191 -1.93 4.54 -11.83
C LEU A 191 -2.89 5.69 -11.57
N LEU A 192 -2.56 6.56 -10.62
CA LEU A 192 -3.35 7.74 -10.29
C LEU A 192 -3.21 8.84 -11.35
N LEU A 193 -1.96 9.18 -11.71
CA LEU A 193 -1.67 10.23 -12.68
C LEU A 193 -2.37 9.97 -14.01
N VAL A 194 -2.20 8.77 -14.58
CA VAL A 194 -2.74 8.40 -15.89
C VAL A 194 -4.27 8.31 -15.85
N ALA A 195 -4.86 7.75 -14.78
CA ALA A 195 -6.31 7.70 -14.62
C ALA A 195 -6.93 9.10 -14.58
N VAL A 196 -6.37 10.02 -13.78
CA VAL A 196 -6.86 11.41 -13.72
C VAL A 196 -6.70 12.13 -15.07
N LYS A 197 -5.54 11.98 -15.72
CA LYS A 197 -5.30 12.61 -17.04
C LYS A 197 -6.21 12.06 -18.12
N LEU A 198 -6.50 10.76 -18.10
CA LEU A 198 -7.45 10.15 -19.03
C LEU A 198 -8.87 10.72 -18.83
N LEU A 199 -9.35 10.79 -17.59
CA LEU A 199 -10.65 11.40 -17.29
C LEU A 199 -10.72 12.89 -17.68
N GLN A 200 -9.62 13.64 -17.49
CA GLN A 200 -9.57 15.05 -17.87
C GLN A 200 -9.55 15.27 -19.38
N SER A 201 -8.91 14.40 -20.13
CA SER A 201 -8.71 14.56 -21.58
C SER A 201 -9.79 13.91 -22.44
N ASN A 202 -10.56 12.94 -21.88
CA ASN A 202 -11.58 12.20 -22.60
C ASN A 202 -12.96 12.41 -21.97
N ALA A 203 -13.73 13.34 -22.51
CA ALA A 203 -15.06 13.69 -22.03
C ALA A 203 -16.04 12.49 -22.05
N THR A 204 -15.91 11.58 -23.02
CA THR A 204 -16.78 10.40 -23.12
C THR A 204 -16.52 9.43 -21.98
N VAL A 205 -15.25 9.20 -21.63
CA VAL A 205 -14.89 8.35 -20.49
C VAL A 205 -15.33 8.99 -19.18
N LEU A 206 -15.09 10.30 -19.01
CA LEU A 206 -15.55 11.03 -17.83
C LEU A 206 -17.07 10.93 -17.67
N ASP A 207 -17.82 11.18 -18.73
CA ASP A 207 -19.28 11.09 -18.72
C ASP A 207 -19.76 9.69 -18.35
N LYS A 208 -19.18 8.65 -18.95
CA LYS A 208 -19.47 7.23 -18.63
C LYS A 208 -19.34 6.93 -17.14
N TYR A 209 -18.22 7.31 -16.51
CA TYR A 209 -17.97 6.95 -15.12
C TYR A 209 -18.65 7.87 -14.10
N SER A 210 -18.76 9.17 -14.38
CA SER A 210 -19.47 10.10 -13.52
C SER A 210 -20.99 9.86 -13.49
N HIS A 211 -21.59 9.38 -14.59
CA HIS A 211 -22.99 8.93 -14.61
C HIS A 211 -23.16 7.57 -13.95
N ARG A 212 -22.20 6.65 -14.12
CA ARG A 212 -22.27 5.32 -13.53
C ARG A 212 -22.29 5.38 -12.01
N PHE A 213 -21.38 6.15 -11.39
CA PHE A 213 -21.27 6.21 -9.94
C PHE A 213 -22.14 7.29 -9.35
N ARG A 214 -23.41 6.92 -9.08
CA ARG A 214 -24.35 7.83 -8.44
C ARG A 214 -23.96 8.16 -7.01
N TYR A 215 -23.33 7.24 -6.30
CA TYR A 215 -22.89 7.41 -4.92
C TYR A 215 -21.40 7.07 -4.81
N VAL A 216 -20.60 8.07 -4.45
CA VAL A 216 -19.16 7.94 -4.21
C VAL A 216 -18.89 8.07 -2.72
N MET A 217 -18.24 7.08 -2.12
CA MET A 217 -17.89 7.08 -0.69
C MET A 217 -16.40 6.88 -0.52
N ILE A 218 -15.76 7.67 0.35
CA ILE A 218 -14.31 7.60 0.58
C ILE A 218 -14.05 7.57 2.07
N ASP A 219 -13.36 6.52 2.53
CA ASP A 219 -12.85 6.40 3.89
C ASP A 219 -11.43 7.00 4.00
N GLU A 220 -11.04 7.38 5.21
CA GLU A 220 -9.74 7.98 5.55
C GLU A 220 -9.35 9.16 4.63
N TYR A 221 -10.33 10.06 4.35
CA TYR A 221 -10.18 11.14 3.37
C TYR A 221 -9.04 12.12 3.69
N GLN A 222 -8.63 12.25 4.96
CA GLN A 222 -7.50 13.07 5.40
C GLN A 222 -6.14 12.58 4.89
N ASP A 223 -6.05 11.33 4.41
CA ASP A 223 -4.81 10.76 3.88
C ASP A 223 -4.72 10.85 2.35
N THR A 224 -5.68 11.49 1.70
CA THR A 224 -5.68 11.64 0.24
C THR A 224 -4.62 12.64 -0.22
N ASN A 225 -3.93 12.30 -1.33
CA ASN A 225 -3.09 13.23 -2.05
C ASN A 225 -3.89 14.01 -3.11
N HIS A 226 -3.26 14.98 -3.77
CA HIS A 226 -3.92 15.81 -4.77
C HIS A 226 -4.52 15.02 -5.94
N ALA A 227 -3.84 13.98 -6.43
CA ALA A 227 -4.34 13.13 -7.51
C ALA A 227 -5.61 12.36 -7.10
N GLN A 228 -5.62 11.79 -5.88
CA GLN A 228 -6.77 11.08 -5.32
C GLN A 228 -7.97 12.01 -5.07
N TYR A 229 -7.70 13.19 -4.52
CA TYR A 229 -8.72 14.23 -4.37
C TYR A 229 -9.37 14.59 -5.71
N LEU A 230 -8.56 14.85 -6.74
CA LEU A 230 -9.09 15.24 -8.06
C LEU A 230 -9.83 14.08 -8.74
N LEU A 231 -9.34 12.84 -8.59
CA LEU A 231 -10.04 11.64 -9.07
C LEU A 231 -11.45 11.54 -8.46
N ALA A 232 -11.55 11.67 -7.13
CA ALA A 232 -12.83 11.64 -6.43
C ALA A 232 -13.78 12.74 -6.92
N LYS A 233 -13.27 13.96 -7.10
CA LYS A 233 -14.02 15.12 -7.60
C LYS A 233 -14.54 14.91 -9.02
N LEU A 234 -13.73 14.32 -9.91
CA LEU A 234 -14.13 13.98 -11.28
C LEU A 234 -15.22 12.89 -11.31
N LEU A 235 -15.05 11.82 -10.56
CA LEU A 235 -16.01 10.72 -10.50
C LEU A 235 -17.37 11.17 -9.91
N ALA A 236 -17.36 12.07 -8.93
CA ALA A 236 -18.58 12.60 -8.32
C ALA A 236 -19.19 13.80 -9.08
N SER A 237 -18.61 14.25 -10.20
CA SER A 237 -18.92 15.52 -10.85
C SER A 237 -20.37 15.63 -11.33
N HIS A 238 -20.99 14.54 -11.78
CA HIS A 238 -22.36 14.53 -12.31
C HIS A 238 -23.41 14.60 -11.18
N TRP A 239 -23.40 13.63 -10.27
CA TRP A 239 -24.44 13.50 -9.23
C TRP A 239 -24.17 14.31 -7.98
N LYS A 240 -22.91 14.61 -7.69
CA LYS A 240 -22.43 15.29 -6.47
C LYS A 240 -22.81 14.59 -5.16
N ASN A 241 -23.21 13.31 -5.22
CA ASN A 241 -23.46 12.48 -4.04
C ASN A 241 -22.14 11.85 -3.57
N ILE A 242 -21.30 12.68 -3.01
CA ILE A 242 -20.01 12.29 -2.45
C ILE A 242 -20.06 12.31 -0.92
N ALA A 243 -19.77 11.20 -0.27
CA ALA A 243 -19.67 11.08 1.18
C ALA A 243 -18.23 10.76 1.57
N VAL A 244 -17.58 11.67 2.27
CA VAL A 244 -16.22 11.47 2.74
C VAL A 244 -16.21 11.32 4.26
N VAL A 245 -15.41 10.36 4.74
CA VAL A 245 -15.20 10.12 6.17
C VAL A 245 -13.73 10.25 6.49
N GLY A 246 -13.41 10.97 7.54
CA GLY A 246 -12.03 11.15 7.93
C GLY A 246 -11.84 11.76 9.30
N ASP A 247 -10.62 11.74 9.75
CA ASP A 247 -10.13 12.32 10.99
C ASP A 247 -8.86 13.12 10.72
N ALA A 248 -8.97 14.44 10.68
CA ALA A 248 -7.82 15.32 10.47
C ALA A 248 -6.71 15.08 11.51
N ASP A 249 -7.09 14.68 12.76
CA ASP A 249 -6.14 14.34 13.83
C ASP A 249 -5.41 13.01 13.59
N GLN A 250 -5.78 12.23 12.57
CA GLN A 250 -5.11 11.01 12.15
C GLN A 250 -4.41 11.13 10.79
N SER A 251 -4.19 12.36 10.27
CA SER A 251 -3.42 12.59 9.05
C SER A 251 -1.92 12.45 9.36
N ILE A 252 -1.32 11.31 8.94
CA ILE A 252 0.06 10.91 9.27
C ILE A 252 0.85 10.43 8.05
N TYR A 253 0.41 10.75 6.83
CA TYR A 253 1.03 10.32 5.58
C TYR A 253 1.45 11.49 4.67
N ALA A 254 1.75 12.68 5.25
CA ALA A 254 2.26 13.82 4.46
C ALA A 254 3.55 13.45 3.70
N TRP A 255 4.40 12.64 4.29
CA TRP A 255 5.61 12.10 3.65
C TRP A 255 5.33 11.19 2.42
N ARG A 256 4.08 10.73 2.23
CA ARG A 256 3.56 10.05 1.03
C ARG A 256 2.75 10.97 0.12
N GLY A 257 2.79 12.28 0.35
CA GLY A 257 2.06 13.26 -0.42
C GLY A 257 0.60 13.46 0.01
N ALA A 258 0.16 12.91 1.15
CA ALA A 258 -1.16 13.21 1.70
C ALA A 258 -1.26 14.71 2.03
N ASP A 259 -2.41 15.29 1.73
CA ASP A 259 -2.68 16.70 1.99
C ASP A 259 -3.92 16.85 2.87
N ILE A 260 -3.68 17.21 4.13
CA ILE A 260 -4.75 17.42 5.12
C ILE A 260 -5.74 18.51 4.67
N GLN A 261 -5.32 19.44 3.80
CA GLN A 261 -6.20 20.49 3.31
C GLN A 261 -7.39 19.91 2.53
N ASN A 262 -7.27 18.74 1.93
CA ASN A 262 -8.36 18.08 1.22
C ASN A 262 -9.60 17.88 2.10
N ILE A 263 -9.43 17.49 3.37
CA ILE A 263 -10.55 17.33 4.30
C ILE A 263 -10.96 18.67 4.93
N LEU A 264 -10.01 19.55 5.20
CA LEU A 264 -10.29 20.86 5.80
C LEU A 264 -11.04 21.79 4.84
N ASP A 265 -10.76 21.70 3.53
CA ASP A 265 -11.36 22.56 2.50
C ASP A 265 -12.58 21.92 1.84
N PHE A 266 -13.00 20.71 2.26
CA PHE A 266 -14.15 20.01 1.67
C PHE A 266 -15.44 20.88 1.65
N GLU A 267 -15.73 21.62 2.71
CA GLU A 267 -16.88 22.50 2.80
C GLU A 267 -16.78 23.72 1.84
N LYS A 268 -15.54 24.16 1.52
CA LYS A 268 -15.29 25.21 0.52
C LYS A 268 -15.53 24.68 -0.89
N ASP A 269 -15.10 23.44 -1.16
CA ASP A 269 -15.32 22.78 -2.45
C ASP A 269 -16.79 22.44 -2.70
N TYR A 270 -17.53 22.13 -1.63
CA TYR A 270 -18.94 21.78 -1.66
C TYR A 270 -19.75 22.67 -0.69
N PRO A 271 -20.09 23.91 -1.07
CA PRO A 271 -20.77 24.87 -0.18
C PRO A 271 -22.13 24.40 0.39
N ASN A 272 -22.75 23.42 -0.28
CA ASN A 272 -24.02 22.82 0.15
C ASN A 272 -23.82 21.48 0.90
N CYS A 273 -22.62 21.22 1.39
CA CYS A 273 -22.34 19.98 2.08
C CYS A 273 -23.01 19.93 3.46
N THR A 274 -23.43 18.75 3.85
CA THR A 274 -23.82 18.47 5.24
C THR A 274 -22.59 17.95 5.99
N SER A 275 -22.29 18.57 7.13
CA SER A 275 -21.17 18.14 8.00
C SER A 275 -21.72 17.50 9.27
N ILE A 276 -21.23 16.29 9.60
CA ILE A 276 -21.65 15.53 10.78
C ILE A 276 -20.41 15.12 11.57
N LYS A 277 -20.40 15.40 12.88
CA LYS A 277 -19.29 15.02 13.78
C LYS A 277 -19.63 13.72 14.51
N LEU A 278 -18.71 12.75 14.50
CA LEU A 278 -18.79 11.52 15.28
C LEU A 278 -17.73 11.57 16.38
N GLU A 279 -18.14 11.99 17.58
CA GLU A 279 -17.25 12.24 18.72
C GLU A 279 -17.31 11.14 19.78
N GLN A 280 -18.37 10.33 19.80
CA GLN A 280 -18.49 9.22 20.73
C GLN A 280 -17.53 8.09 20.34
N ASN A 281 -16.60 7.78 21.24
CA ASN A 281 -15.64 6.70 21.08
C ASN A 281 -16.15 5.42 21.76
N TYR A 282 -16.06 4.30 21.02
CA TYR A 282 -16.49 2.97 21.50
C TYR A 282 -15.30 2.03 21.78
N ARG A 283 -14.07 2.49 21.54
CA ARG A 283 -12.84 1.69 21.66
C ARG A 283 -12.20 1.81 23.06
N SER A 284 -11.80 3.00 23.42
CA SER A 284 -10.88 3.28 24.53
C SER A 284 -11.59 3.67 25.83
N THR A 285 -10.91 3.51 26.96
CA THR A 285 -11.35 4.04 28.26
C THR A 285 -11.20 5.56 28.32
N LYS A 286 -11.88 6.19 29.30
CA LYS A 286 -11.88 7.66 29.44
C LYS A 286 -10.48 8.25 29.63
N ILE A 287 -9.64 7.65 30.48
CA ILE A 287 -8.27 8.13 30.74
C ILE A 287 -7.43 8.16 29.48
N ILE A 288 -7.54 7.14 28.63
CA ILE A 288 -6.80 7.09 27.35
C ILE A 288 -7.27 8.22 26.43
N LEU A 289 -8.58 8.46 26.34
CA LEU A 289 -9.13 9.53 25.50
C LEU A 289 -8.77 10.91 26.00
N ASP A 290 -8.81 11.14 27.33
CA ASP A 290 -8.42 12.42 27.90
C ASP A 290 -6.95 12.74 27.59
N ALA A 291 -6.06 11.75 27.66
CA ALA A 291 -4.67 11.90 27.26
C ALA A 291 -4.51 12.17 25.75
N ALA A 292 -5.25 11.46 24.89
CA ALA A 292 -5.23 11.67 23.45
C ALA A 292 -5.71 13.08 23.07
N ASN A 293 -6.83 13.54 23.67
CA ASN A 293 -7.35 14.90 23.47
C ASN A 293 -6.31 15.94 23.93
N ALA A 294 -5.72 15.79 25.12
CA ALA A 294 -4.73 16.73 25.66
C ALA A 294 -3.47 16.84 24.77
N VAL A 295 -3.06 15.75 24.13
CA VAL A 295 -1.93 15.76 23.18
C VAL A 295 -2.31 16.52 21.93
N ILE A 296 -3.45 16.20 21.30
CA ILE A 296 -3.80 16.73 19.98
C ILE A 296 -4.30 18.19 20.04
N ASP A 297 -4.78 18.66 21.17
CA ASP A 297 -5.24 20.04 21.35
C ASP A 297 -4.11 21.09 21.21
N ASN A 298 -2.85 20.64 21.18
CA ASN A 298 -1.70 21.52 20.89
C ASN A 298 -1.47 21.76 19.39
N ASN A 299 -2.24 21.14 18.49
CA ASN A 299 -2.19 21.41 17.05
C ASN A 299 -3.10 22.59 16.69
N GLU A 300 -2.62 23.46 15.80
CA GLU A 300 -3.36 24.61 15.31
C GLU A 300 -4.20 24.25 14.07
N GLY A 301 -5.24 25.01 13.78
CA GLY A 301 -6.04 24.87 12.56
C GLY A 301 -6.86 23.57 12.41
N ARG A 302 -6.94 22.75 13.46
CA ARG A 302 -7.75 21.52 13.46
C ARG A 302 -9.25 21.83 13.62
N PRO A 303 -10.15 21.01 13.03
CA PRO A 303 -11.58 21.11 13.33
C PRO A 303 -11.83 20.85 14.83
N GLU A 304 -12.63 21.69 15.47
CA GLU A 304 -13.04 21.45 16.88
C GLU A 304 -13.75 20.10 16.99
N LYS A 305 -13.16 19.19 17.72
CA LYS A 305 -13.68 17.85 18.00
C LYS A 305 -13.11 17.36 19.32
N ASN A 306 -13.97 16.85 20.20
CA ASN A 306 -13.59 16.25 21.46
C ASN A 306 -14.13 14.83 21.56
N LEU A 307 -13.23 13.86 21.66
CA LEU A 307 -13.62 12.48 21.87
C LEU A 307 -14.13 12.29 23.32
N TRP A 308 -15.25 11.63 23.44
CA TRP A 308 -15.82 11.21 24.71
C TRP A 308 -16.31 9.76 24.66
N THR A 309 -16.48 9.12 25.81
CA THR A 309 -16.94 7.73 25.90
C THR A 309 -17.83 7.52 27.11
N ASP A 310 -18.78 6.59 26.98
CA ASP A 310 -19.59 6.08 28.11
C ASP A 310 -18.87 4.94 28.85
N LYS A 311 -17.69 4.51 28.39
CA LYS A 311 -16.90 3.47 29.07
C LYS A 311 -16.40 3.97 30.44
N ILE A 312 -16.03 3.01 31.28
CA ILE A 312 -15.43 3.27 32.60
C ILE A 312 -14.17 4.15 32.47
N GLU A 313 -13.77 4.76 33.55
CA GLU A 313 -12.56 5.58 33.65
C GLU A 313 -11.31 4.84 33.16
N GLY A 314 -11.15 3.58 33.55
CA GLY A 314 -10.06 2.71 33.11
C GLY A 314 -8.83 2.75 34.02
N ALA A 315 -7.81 1.99 33.63
CA ALA A 315 -6.52 2.01 34.31
C ALA A 315 -5.76 3.31 34.01
N LYS A 316 -4.98 3.79 35.03
CA LYS A 316 -4.07 4.92 34.83
C LYS A 316 -2.99 4.56 33.81
N ILE A 317 -2.65 5.50 32.94
CA ILE A 317 -1.50 5.37 32.03
C ILE A 317 -0.23 5.23 32.87
N GLN A 318 0.59 4.26 32.54
CA GLN A 318 1.87 4.05 33.21
C GLN A 318 2.99 4.67 32.38
N HIS A 319 3.83 5.49 33.01
CA HIS A 319 5.01 6.05 32.38
C HIS A 319 6.26 5.50 33.06
N PHE A 320 7.20 5.04 32.23
CA PHE A 320 8.49 4.52 32.66
C PHE A 320 9.64 5.27 31.98
N THR A 321 10.53 5.85 32.79
CA THR A 321 11.77 6.47 32.31
C THR A 321 12.94 5.55 32.58
N ALA A 322 13.51 5.01 31.53
CA ALA A 322 14.69 4.15 31.56
C ALA A 322 16.00 4.95 31.47
N GLN A 323 17.10 4.36 31.89
CA GLN A 323 18.45 4.93 31.68
C GLN A 323 18.97 4.66 30.26
N SER A 324 18.51 3.59 29.61
CA SER A 324 18.90 3.19 28.26
C SER A 324 17.78 2.45 27.55
N GLU A 325 17.89 2.34 26.21
CA GLU A 325 16.98 1.56 25.37
C GLU A 325 16.88 0.07 25.80
N HIS A 326 17.96 -0.48 26.34
CA HIS A 326 17.96 -1.87 26.83
C HIS A 326 17.14 -2.03 28.12
N GLU A 327 17.18 -1.04 29.01
CA GLU A 327 16.36 -1.03 30.23
C GLU A 327 14.89 -0.80 29.90
N GLU A 328 14.60 0.07 28.93
CA GLU A 328 13.25 0.27 28.40
C GLU A 328 12.67 -1.03 27.86
N ALA A 329 13.40 -1.71 26.98
CA ALA A 329 12.99 -2.98 26.38
C ALA A 329 12.84 -4.09 27.45
N ALA A 330 13.72 -4.10 28.47
CA ALA A 330 13.61 -5.02 29.59
C ALA A 330 12.32 -4.79 30.39
N PHE A 331 11.99 -3.55 30.72
CA PHE A 331 10.75 -3.19 31.42
C PHE A 331 9.51 -3.63 30.64
N ILE A 332 9.48 -3.41 29.31
CA ILE A 332 8.39 -3.82 28.45
C ILE A 332 8.24 -5.35 28.48
N GLY A 333 9.33 -6.09 28.27
CA GLY A 333 9.32 -7.56 28.29
C GLY A 333 8.87 -8.14 29.64
N ASP A 334 9.37 -7.59 30.76
CA ASP A 334 8.96 -8.01 32.11
C ASP A 334 7.49 -7.72 32.39
N THR A 335 6.97 -6.60 31.89
CA THR A 335 5.56 -6.23 32.04
C THR A 335 4.66 -7.16 31.23
N ILE A 336 5.05 -7.51 29.99
CA ILE A 336 4.33 -8.45 29.13
C ILE A 336 4.28 -9.83 29.80
N ALA A 337 5.42 -10.36 30.26
CA ALA A 337 5.49 -11.64 30.99
C ALA A 337 4.57 -11.64 32.21
N LYS A 338 4.63 -10.57 33.03
CA LYS A 338 3.77 -10.44 34.20
C LYS A 338 2.29 -10.39 33.85
N LYS A 339 1.91 -9.70 32.77
CA LYS A 339 0.51 -9.64 32.31
C LYS A 339 0.01 -10.99 31.86
N HIS A 340 0.82 -11.75 31.16
CA HIS A 340 0.46 -13.09 30.74
C HIS A 340 0.41 -14.06 31.92
N ASP A 341 1.49 -14.15 32.73
CA ASP A 341 1.66 -15.19 33.74
C ASP A 341 0.76 -15.00 34.97
N ILE A 342 0.46 -13.73 35.34
CA ILE A 342 -0.30 -13.41 36.55
C ILE A 342 -1.75 -13.04 36.26
N HIS A 343 -2.01 -12.43 35.11
CA HIS A 343 -3.32 -11.88 34.78
C HIS A 343 -4.00 -12.60 33.61
N ASP A 344 -3.43 -13.69 33.10
CA ASP A 344 -3.95 -14.51 31.99
C ASP A 344 -4.29 -13.70 30.73
N VAL A 345 -3.53 -12.60 30.45
CA VAL A 345 -3.73 -11.81 29.24
C VAL A 345 -3.10 -12.53 28.04
N PRO A 346 -3.83 -12.82 26.96
CA PRO A 346 -3.25 -13.38 25.76
C PRO A 346 -2.15 -12.49 25.18
N TYR A 347 -1.08 -13.09 24.65
CA TYR A 347 0.01 -12.32 24.02
C TYR A 347 -0.50 -11.48 22.86
N GLY A 348 -1.47 -11.96 22.09
CA GLY A 348 -2.06 -11.23 20.96
C GLY A 348 -2.86 -9.98 21.36
N ASP A 349 -3.25 -9.85 22.64
CA ASP A 349 -3.89 -8.64 23.16
C ASP A 349 -2.89 -7.50 23.42
N MET A 350 -1.59 -7.75 23.24
CA MET A 350 -0.51 -6.82 23.58
C MET A 350 0.27 -6.41 22.33
N ALA A 351 0.46 -5.10 22.15
CA ALA A 351 1.25 -4.54 21.05
C ALA A 351 2.34 -3.58 21.54
N ILE A 352 3.52 -3.65 20.91
CA ILE A 352 4.62 -2.70 21.12
C ILE A 352 4.70 -1.80 19.89
N LEU A 353 4.50 -0.50 20.08
CA LEU A 353 4.49 0.50 19.02
C LEU A 353 5.72 1.39 19.13
N TYR A 354 6.44 1.57 18.02
CA TYR A 354 7.64 2.37 17.95
C TYR A 354 7.65 3.29 16.71
N ARG A 355 8.53 4.31 16.73
CA ARG A 355 8.58 5.31 15.65
C ARG A 355 9.32 4.81 14.40
N THR A 356 10.43 4.08 14.58
CA THR A 356 11.29 3.61 13.49
C THR A 356 11.66 2.14 13.67
N ASN A 357 11.84 1.41 12.55
CA ASN A 357 12.23 0.01 12.57
C ASN A 357 13.60 -0.25 13.23
N ALA A 358 14.46 0.77 13.33
CA ALA A 358 15.73 0.63 14.05
C ALA A 358 15.56 0.26 15.54
N GLN A 359 14.42 0.64 16.15
CA GLN A 359 14.12 0.34 17.55
C GLN A 359 13.76 -1.14 17.77
N SER A 360 13.28 -1.84 16.73
CA SER A 360 12.76 -3.22 16.88
C SER A 360 13.81 -4.18 17.40
N ARG A 361 15.07 -4.04 16.99
CA ARG A 361 16.16 -4.96 17.35
C ARG A 361 16.32 -5.12 18.87
N VAL A 362 16.35 -4.05 19.62
CA VAL A 362 16.55 -4.09 21.08
C VAL A 362 15.32 -4.70 21.76
N LEU A 363 14.12 -4.39 21.25
CA LEU A 363 12.86 -4.99 21.72
C LEU A 363 12.82 -6.49 21.45
N GLU A 364 13.17 -6.93 20.25
CA GLU A 364 13.26 -8.35 19.89
C GLU A 364 14.25 -9.11 20.79
N GLU A 365 15.47 -8.56 21.00
CA GLU A 365 16.46 -9.17 21.90
C GLU A 365 15.93 -9.34 23.32
N ALA A 366 15.13 -8.35 23.82
CA ALA A 366 14.54 -8.42 25.14
C ALA A 366 13.44 -9.48 25.26
N LEU A 367 12.61 -9.65 24.19
CA LEU A 367 11.56 -10.68 24.13
C LEU A 367 12.16 -12.08 24.00
N ILE A 368 13.18 -12.26 23.13
CA ILE A 368 13.90 -13.54 22.97
C ILE A 368 14.53 -13.99 24.29
N LYS A 369 15.19 -13.08 25.03
CA LYS A 369 15.81 -13.40 26.33
C LYS A 369 14.80 -13.90 27.35
N ARG A 370 13.51 -13.56 27.21
CA ARG A 370 12.39 -13.97 28.08
C ARG A 370 11.56 -15.11 27.52
N ALA A 371 11.95 -15.65 26.36
CA ALA A 371 11.20 -16.65 25.60
C ALA A 371 9.73 -16.22 25.33
N LEU A 372 9.50 -14.92 25.13
CA LEU A 372 8.18 -14.39 24.81
C LEU A 372 7.94 -14.51 23.29
N PRO A 373 6.84 -15.10 22.85
CA PRO A 373 6.51 -15.21 21.44
C PRO A 373 6.09 -13.85 20.88
N TYR A 374 6.61 -13.49 19.70
CA TYR A 374 6.27 -12.24 19.05
C TYR A 374 6.16 -12.38 17.52
N THR A 375 5.46 -11.45 16.92
CA THR A 375 5.41 -11.25 15.47
C THR A 375 5.72 -9.78 15.15
N MET A 376 6.42 -9.55 14.04
CA MET A 376 6.80 -8.19 13.61
C MET A 376 6.09 -7.84 12.30
N VAL A 377 5.36 -6.72 12.30
CA VAL A 377 4.73 -6.17 11.10
C VAL A 377 5.72 -5.23 10.41
N GLY A 378 5.97 -5.45 9.10
CA GLY A 378 6.91 -4.63 8.32
C GLY A 378 8.31 -5.23 8.20
N GLY A 379 8.46 -6.55 8.36
CA GLY A 379 9.67 -7.31 8.03
C GLY A 379 9.91 -7.42 6.51
N THR A 380 10.83 -8.28 6.08
CA THR A 380 11.04 -8.54 4.64
C THR A 380 9.76 -9.09 4.03
N LYS A 381 9.19 -8.34 3.08
CA LYS A 381 7.92 -8.70 2.43
C LYS A 381 8.03 -10.04 1.72
N PHE A 382 7.00 -10.88 1.85
CA PHE A 382 6.95 -12.17 1.16
C PHE A 382 7.19 -12.02 -0.35
N TYR A 383 6.49 -11.08 -0.99
CA TYR A 383 6.62 -10.83 -2.42
C TYR A 383 7.94 -10.13 -2.82
N ASP A 384 8.73 -9.62 -1.87
CA ASP A 384 10.07 -9.06 -2.12
C ASP A 384 11.17 -10.11 -2.09
N ARG A 385 10.88 -11.34 -1.62
CA ARG A 385 11.83 -12.45 -1.64
C ARG A 385 12.26 -12.77 -3.06
N LYS A 386 13.55 -13.05 -3.22
CA LYS A 386 14.17 -13.21 -4.55
C LYS A 386 13.44 -14.25 -5.41
N GLU A 387 13.23 -15.44 -4.86
CA GLU A 387 12.59 -16.59 -5.53
C GLU A 387 11.14 -16.29 -5.94
N ILE A 388 10.41 -15.57 -5.11
CA ILE A 388 9.04 -15.14 -5.41
C ILE A 388 9.02 -14.16 -6.57
N LYS A 389 9.89 -13.13 -6.51
CA LYS A 389 10.05 -12.18 -7.63
C LYS A 389 10.50 -12.84 -8.93
N ASP A 390 11.33 -13.89 -8.84
CA ASP A 390 11.78 -14.63 -10.01
C ASP A 390 10.59 -15.36 -10.67
N VAL A 391 9.73 -16.05 -9.90
CA VAL A 391 8.54 -16.72 -10.41
C VAL A 391 7.51 -15.72 -10.95
N LEU A 392 7.26 -14.64 -10.21
CA LEU A 392 6.36 -13.57 -10.65
C LEU A 392 6.85 -12.87 -11.93
N ALA A 393 8.17 -12.74 -12.11
CA ALA A 393 8.73 -12.17 -13.33
C ALA A 393 8.47 -13.06 -14.56
N TYR A 394 8.48 -14.39 -14.41
CA TYR A 394 7.99 -15.29 -15.46
C TYR A 394 6.52 -14.98 -15.81
N LEU A 395 5.66 -14.94 -14.80
CA LEU A 395 4.23 -14.68 -15.01
C LEU A 395 4.00 -13.31 -15.67
N ARG A 396 4.75 -12.28 -15.27
CA ARG A 396 4.70 -10.94 -15.88
C ARG A 396 5.10 -10.95 -17.36
N VAL A 397 6.18 -11.65 -17.72
CA VAL A 397 6.62 -11.77 -19.14
C VAL A 397 5.58 -12.48 -19.99
N LEU A 398 4.94 -13.53 -19.46
CA LEU A 398 3.87 -14.24 -20.17
C LEU A 398 2.67 -13.35 -20.42
N TYR A 399 2.32 -12.49 -19.46
CA TYR A 399 1.19 -11.56 -19.55
C TYR A 399 1.52 -10.31 -20.37
N ASN A 400 2.72 -9.73 -20.18
CA ASN A 400 3.20 -8.55 -20.89
C ASN A 400 4.55 -8.82 -21.59
N PRO A 401 4.58 -9.22 -22.88
CA PRO A 401 5.80 -9.48 -23.62
C PRO A 401 6.69 -8.24 -23.86
N PHE A 402 6.25 -7.06 -23.49
CA PHE A 402 7.04 -5.82 -23.57
C PHE A 402 7.83 -5.53 -22.28
N ASP A 403 7.60 -6.28 -21.21
CA ASP A 403 8.30 -6.11 -19.93
C ASP A 403 9.73 -6.65 -20.02
N ASP A 404 10.62 -5.87 -20.62
CA ASP A 404 12.05 -6.18 -20.76
C ASP A 404 12.73 -6.33 -19.40
N LEU A 405 12.25 -5.64 -18.33
CA LEU A 405 12.84 -5.74 -17.00
C LEU A 405 12.61 -7.12 -16.39
N SER A 406 11.39 -7.62 -16.45
CA SER A 406 11.06 -8.97 -15.99
C SER A 406 11.77 -10.04 -16.83
N LEU A 407 11.86 -9.86 -18.14
CA LEU A 407 12.59 -10.81 -19.02
C LEU A 407 14.09 -10.87 -18.70
N LEU A 408 14.73 -9.72 -18.45
CA LEU A 408 16.13 -9.67 -18.05
C LEU A 408 16.36 -10.34 -16.69
N ARG A 409 15.39 -10.28 -15.80
CA ARG A 409 15.45 -10.96 -14.50
C ARG A 409 15.49 -12.49 -14.67
N ILE A 410 14.64 -13.03 -15.52
CA ILE A 410 14.46 -14.49 -15.68
C ILE A 410 15.39 -15.16 -16.68
N ILE A 411 16.07 -14.41 -17.53
CA ILE A 411 16.89 -14.98 -18.63
C ILE A 411 17.94 -15.98 -18.14
N ASN A 412 18.41 -15.82 -16.90
CA ASN A 412 19.36 -16.69 -16.20
C ASN A 412 18.83 -17.29 -14.89
N VAL A 413 17.52 -17.42 -14.74
CA VAL A 413 16.88 -18.05 -13.58
C VAL A 413 15.91 -19.13 -14.09
N PRO A 414 16.14 -20.42 -13.81
CA PRO A 414 17.38 -21.01 -13.27
C PRO A 414 18.59 -20.75 -14.16
N LYS A 415 19.78 -21.05 -13.64
CA LYS A 415 21.05 -20.71 -14.30
C LYS A 415 21.22 -21.37 -15.68
N ARG A 416 21.27 -20.56 -16.76
CA ARG A 416 21.41 -21.01 -18.16
C ARG A 416 22.76 -20.69 -18.78
N SER A 417 23.69 -20.10 -18.03
CA SER A 417 25.03 -19.68 -18.53
C SER A 417 24.95 -18.68 -19.69
N ILE A 418 23.92 -17.83 -19.73
CA ILE A 418 23.81 -16.70 -20.66
C ILE A 418 24.58 -15.52 -20.05
N GLY A 419 25.72 -15.16 -20.62
CA GLY A 419 26.60 -14.14 -20.06
C GLY A 419 26.08 -12.70 -20.26
N ALA A 420 26.51 -11.77 -19.39
CA ALA A 420 26.14 -10.36 -19.45
C ALA A 420 26.47 -9.69 -20.80
N THR A 421 27.56 -10.09 -21.46
CA THR A 421 27.93 -9.60 -22.80
C THR A 421 26.92 -10.02 -23.88
N THR A 422 26.32 -11.20 -23.75
CA THR A 422 25.28 -11.67 -24.67
C THR A 422 23.98 -10.91 -24.43
N VAL A 423 23.61 -10.70 -23.18
CA VAL A 423 22.46 -9.88 -22.79
C VAL A 423 22.62 -8.46 -23.34
N ALA A 424 23.81 -7.85 -23.21
CA ALA A 424 24.07 -6.52 -23.77
C ALA A 424 23.88 -6.49 -25.31
N LYS A 425 24.33 -7.50 -26.03
CA LYS A 425 24.10 -7.60 -27.50
C LYS A 425 22.63 -7.70 -27.86
N LEU A 426 21.83 -8.46 -27.08
CA LEU A 426 20.38 -8.52 -27.27
C LEU A 426 19.73 -7.15 -27.04
N GLN A 427 20.12 -6.47 -25.96
CA GLN A 427 19.62 -5.13 -25.64
C GLN A 427 19.98 -4.10 -26.72
N ASP A 428 21.22 -4.15 -27.24
CA ASP A 428 21.67 -3.25 -28.30
C ASP A 428 20.87 -3.47 -29.59
N TYR A 429 20.65 -4.74 -29.97
CA TYR A 429 19.82 -5.08 -31.13
C TYR A 429 18.36 -4.64 -30.96
N ALA A 430 17.75 -4.94 -29.80
CA ALA A 430 16.39 -4.51 -29.49
C ALA A 430 16.24 -2.98 -29.57
N ARG A 431 17.24 -2.25 -29.06
CA ARG A 431 17.29 -0.78 -29.11
C ARG A 431 17.42 -0.27 -30.55
N GLU A 432 18.31 -0.88 -31.35
CA GLU A 432 18.50 -0.50 -32.76
C GLU A 432 17.22 -0.70 -33.60
N LYS A 433 16.51 -1.78 -33.32
CA LYS A 433 15.28 -2.13 -34.06
C LYS A 433 14.00 -1.52 -33.47
N GLY A 434 14.08 -0.89 -32.31
CA GLY A 434 12.91 -0.32 -31.62
C GLY A 434 11.90 -1.41 -31.20
N THR A 435 12.37 -2.59 -30.81
CA THR A 435 11.54 -3.75 -30.42
C THR A 435 11.80 -4.20 -29.00
N SER A 436 10.94 -5.07 -28.42
CA SER A 436 11.18 -5.66 -27.10
C SER A 436 12.22 -6.78 -27.14
N LEU A 437 12.81 -7.11 -26.00
CA LEU A 437 13.72 -8.24 -25.87
C LEU A 437 13.02 -9.57 -26.19
N PHE A 438 11.74 -9.71 -25.82
CA PHE A 438 10.94 -10.87 -26.16
C PHE A 438 10.85 -11.07 -27.68
N MET A 439 10.53 -10.02 -28.43
CA MET A 439 10.50 -10.07 -29.89
C MET A 439 11.89 -10.31 -30.47
N THR A 440 12.95 -9.83 -29.84
CA THR A 440 14.33 -10.07 -30.23
C THR A 440 14.70 -11.57 -30.17
N LEU A 441 14.16 -12.32 -29.19
CA LEU A 441 14.35 -13.78 -29.10
C LEU A 441 13.80 -14.51 -30.31
N THR A 442 12.76 -14.01 -30.99
CA THR A 442 12.24 -14.59 -32.25
C THR A 442 13.14 -14.32 -33.44
N GLN A 443 14.00 -13.32 -33.34
CA GLN A 443 14.85 -12.80 -34.43
C GLN A 443 16.34 -13.12 -34.22
N LEU A 444 16.69 -14.08 -33.34
CA LEU A 444 18.08 -14.46 -33.06
C LEU A 444 18.90 -14.85 -34.30
N HIS A 445 18.24 -15.34 -35.35
CA HIS A 445 18.87 -15.66 -36.60
C HIS A 445 19.42 -14.44 -37.35
N LEU A 446 18.92 -13.23 -37.06
CA LEU A 446 19.37 -11.96 -37.65
C LEU A 446 20.51 -11.29 -36.84
N ILE A 447 20.92 -11.87 -35.71
CA ILE A 447 21.94 -11.29 -34.83
C ILE A 447 23.28 -12.01 -35.03
N ASP A 448 24.08 -11.59 -36.02
CA ASP A 448 25.36 -12.20 -36.35
C ASP A 448 26.40 -12.19 -35.20
N SER A 449 26.25 -11.28 -34.26
CA SER A 449 27.17 -11.13 -33.12
C SER A 449 26.96 -12.18 -32.01
N ILE A 450 25.87 -12.97 -32.05
CA ILE A 450 25.56 -14.05 -31.11
C ILE A 450 25.66 -15.38 -31.84
N LYS A 451 26.60 -16.25 -31.43
CA LYS A 451 26.91 -17.51 -32.13
C LYS A 451 27.13 -18.67 -31.16
N GLY A 452 27.09 -19.90 -31.71
CA GLY A 452 27.45 -21.15 -31.02
C GLY A 452 26.50 -21.48 -29.87
N LYS A 453 26.99 -22.16 -28.83
CA LYS A 453 26.21 -22.65 -27.68
C LYS A 453 25.37 -21.59 -26.98
N THR A 454 25.82 -20.33 -27.00
CA THR A 454 25.09 -19.24 -26.39
C THR A 454 23.83 -18.89 -27.18
N LYS A 455 23.90 -18.98 -28.54
CA LYS A 455 22.75 -18.78 -29.39
C LYS A 455 21.72 -19.91 -29.18
N GLU A 456 22.19 -21.17 -29.15
CA GLU A 456 21.35 -22.34 -28.89
C GLU A 456 20.57 -22.18 -27.55
N LYS A 457 21.26 -21.76 -26.47
CA LYS A 457 20.61 -21.53 -25.18
C LYS A 457 19.59 -20.40 -25.18
N LEU A 458 19.81 -19.36 -25.96
CA LEU A 458 18.82 -18.29 -26.11
C LEU A 458 17.63 -18.77 -26.96
N GLU A 459 17.85 -19.60 -27.97
CA GLU A 459 16.79 -20.22 -28.74
C GLU A 459 15.95 -21.18 -27.88
N GLU A 460 16.59 -22.03 -27.06
CA GLU A 460 15.93 -22.87 -26.08
C GLU A 460 15.08 -22.04 -25.07
N PHE A 461 15.64 -20.95 -24.56
CA PHE A 461 14.91 -20.05 -23.67
C PHE A 461 13.73 -19.38 -24.39
N GLY A 462 13.92 -18.92 -25.63
CA GLY A 462 12.85 -18.36 -26.44
C GLY A 462 11.72 -19.37 -26.65
N ILE A 463 12.05 -20.60 -27.03
CA ILE A 463 11.07 -21.68 -27.21
C ILE A 463 10.30 -21.95 -25.91
N LEU A 464 11.02 -22.02 -24.77
CA LEU A 464 10.38 -22.19 -23.47
C LEU A 464 9.32 -21.12 -23.20
N ILE A 465 9.67 -19.83 -23.36
CA ILE A 465 8.73 -18.74 -23.11
C ILE A 465 7.55 -18.78 -24.08
N PHE A 466 7.79 -19.01 -25.38
CA PHE A 466 6.72 -19.14 -26.37
C PHE A 466 5.79 -20.31 -26.07
N THR A 467 6.33 -21.44 -25.64
CA THR A 467 5.52 -22.60 -25.24
C THR A 467 4.63 -22.24 -24.05
N LEU A 468 5.19 -21.60 -23.02
CA LEU A 468 4.42 -21.17 -21.85
C LEU A 468 3.32 -20.18 -22.23
N VAL A 469 3.60 -19.20 -23.10
CA VAL A 469 2.59 -18.26 -23.61
C VAL A 469 1.45 -19.00 -24.33
N SER A 470 1.78 -19.97 -25.19
CA SER A 470 0.77 -20.74 -25.93
C SER A 470 -0.09 -21.65 -25.04
N GLU A 471 0.39 -21.97 -23.84
CA GLU A 471 -0.31 -22.82 -22.87
C GLU A 471 -1.14 -22.05 -21.84
N MET A 472 -1.11 -20.72 -21.87
CA MET A 472 -1.86 -19.90 -20.90
C MET A 472 -3.38 -19.91 -21.14
N GLU A 473 -3.81 -20.12 -22.39
CA GLU A 473 -5.23 -20.11 -22.77
C GLU A 473 -5.99 -21.18 -21.98
N ASP A 474 -7.09 -20.81 -21.36
CA ASP A 474 -7.97 -21.67 -20.53
C ASP A 474 -7.34 -22.25 -19.25
N LYS A 475 -6.15 -21.79 -18.82
CA LYS A 475 -5.51 -22.22 -17.58
C LYS A 475 -5.78 -21.26 -16.41
N THR A 476 -5.90 -21.84 -15.21
CA THR A 476 -5.92 -21.06 -13.96
C THR A 476 -4.54 -20.48 -13.65
N VAL A 477 -4.50 -19.48 -12.76
CA VAL A 477 -3.23 -18.90 -12.29
C VAL A 477 -2.33 -19.97 -11.66
N LEU A 478 -2.92 -20.88 -10.88
CA LEU A 478 -2.19 -22.00 -10.27
C LEU A 478 -1.57 -22.90 -11.34
N ASP A 479 -2.36 -23.34 -12.34
CA ASP A 479 -1.87 -24.20 -13.44
C ASP A 479 -0.73 -23.56 -14.21
N ILE A 480 -0.78 -22.22 -14.41
CA ILE A 480 0.28 -21.48 -15.11
C ILE A 480 1.57 -21.44 -14.26
N LEU A 481 1.45 -21.15 -12.96
CA LEU A 481 2.60 -21.15 -12.05
C LEU A 481 3.25 -22.53 -11.95
N GLU A 482 2.45 -23.60 -11.85
CA GLU A 482 2.94 -24.98 -11.86
C GLU A 482 3.63 -25.31 -13.20
N SER A 483 3.06 -24.90 -14.33
CA SER A 483 3.68 -25.06 -15.65
C SER A 483 5.01 -24.30 -15.76
N ILE A 484 5.13 -23.09 -15.22
CA ILE A 484 6.38 -22.34 -15.15
C ILE A 484 7.43 -23.11 -14.36
N LEU A 485 7.09 -23.59 -13.16
CA LEU A 485 8.02 -24.30 -12.28
C LEU A 485 8.49 -25.63 -12.86
N ASP A 486 7.57 -26.40 -13.42
CA ASP A 486 7.87 -27.70 -14.07
C ASP A 486 8.78 -27.52 -15.29
N ARG A 487 8.37 -26.67 -16.26
CA ARG A 487 9.14 -26.48 -17.49
C ARG A 487 10.48 -25.80 -17.31
N THR A 488 10.61 -24.91 -16.33
CA THR A 488 11.89 -24.26 -16.01
C THR A 488 12.80 -25.13 -15.17
N GLY A 489 12.26 -26.10 -14.43
CA GLY A 489 12.97 -26.89 -13.43
C GLY A 489 13.46 -26.07 -12.24
N TYR A 490 12.90 -24.87 -12.01
CA TYR A 490 13.40 -23.95 -10.97
C TYR A 490 13.16 -24.48 -9.56
N LEU A 491 11.95 -24.99 -9.29
CA LEU A 491 11.61 -25.60 -8.01
C LEU A 491 12.43 -26.87 -7.76
N ALA A 492 12.51 -27.78 -8.74
CA ALA A 492 13.28 -29.02 -8.63
C ALA A 492 14.77 -28.74 -8.34
N GLN A 493 15.37 -27.73 -8.95
CA GLN A 493 16.75 -27.33 -8.65
C GLN A 493 16.93 -26.87 -7.19
N LEU A 494 15.95 -26.19 -6.61
CA LEU A 494 16.02 -25.74 -5.21
C LEU A 494 15.81 -26.90 -4.25
N GLU A 495 14.90 -27.83 -4.56
CA GLU A 495 14.61 -29.02 -3.74
C GLU A 495 15.79 -30.02 -3.73
N GLU A 496 16.51 -30.18 -4.85
CA GLU A 496 17.70 -31.03 -4.94
C GLU A 496 18.93 -30.43 -4.25
N SER A 497 18.89 -29.14 -3.91
CA SER A 497 20.02 -28.46 -3.24
C SER A 497 20.11 -28.89 -1.77
N THR A 498 21.34 -29.09 -1.32
CA THR A 498 21.65 -29.35 0.11
C THR A 498 21.84 -28.07 0.94
N ASP A 499 21.75 -26.89 0.29
CA ASP A 499 21.85 -25.59 0.97
C ASP A 499 20.51 -25.29 1.69
N PRO A 500 20.54 -25.08 3.04
CA PRO A 500 19.34 -24.71 3.79
C PRO A 500 18.63 -23.46 3.27
N GLN A 501 19.37 -22.53 2.65
CA GLN A 501 18.77 -21.35 2.03
C GLN A 501 17.93 -21.70 0.79
N ASP A 502 18.39 -22.65 -0.02
CA ASP A 502 17.64 -23.08 -1.21
C ASP A 502 16.42 -23.90 -0.80
N GLN A 503 16.51 -24.71 0.26
CA GLN A 503 15.34 -25.41 0.83
C GLN A 503 14.28 -24.42 1.34
N ALA A 504 14.69 -23.36 2.07
CA ALA A 504 13.77 -22.31 2.49
C ALA A 504 13.15 -21.54 1.30
N ARG A 505 13.88 -21.37 0.19
CA ARG A 505 13.33 -20.80 -1.05
C ARG A 505 12.29 -21.71 -1.70
N ALA A 506 12.53 -23.03 -1.68
CA ALA A 506 11.55 -24.00 -2.19
C ALA A 506 10.24 -23.95 -1.37
N GLU A 507 10.34 -23.87 -0.04
CA GLU A 507 9.18 -23.68 0.84
C GLU A 507 8.43 -22.39 0.52
N ASN A 508 9.13 -21.27 0.28
CA ASN A 508 8.50 -20.00 -0.10
C ASN A 508 7.76 -20.08 -1.45
N ILE A 509 8.28 -20.85 -2.41
CA ILE A 509 7.58 -21.09 -3.68
C ILE A 509 6.32 -21.93 -3.44
N GLY A 510 6.36 -22.93 -2.56
CA GLY A 510 5.19 -23.70 -2.14
C GLY A 510 4.11 -22.81 -1.50
N GLU A 511 4.52 -21.84 -0.69
CA GLU A 511 3.61 -20.82 -0.13
C GLU A 511 2.97 -19.97 -1.22
N LEU A 512 3.73 -19.56 -2.26
CA LEU A 512 3.17 -18.82 -3.40
C LEU A 512 2.11 -19.62 -4.16
N LEU A 513 2.32 -20.92 -4.35
CA LEU A 513 1.31 -21.79 -4.97
C LEU A 513 0.05 -21.89 -4.11
N SER A 514 0.20 -21.95 -2.79
CA SER A 514 -0.94 -21.90 -1.85
C SER A 514 -1.72 -20.58 -1.99
N VAL A 515 -1.03 -19.45 -2.07
CA VAL A 515 -1.66 -18.15 -2.29
C VAL A 515 -2.40 -18.10 -3.64
N ALA A 516 -1.83 -18.68 -4.70
CA ALA A 516 -2.50 -18.74 -6.01
C ALA A 516 -3.76 -19.63 -5.97
N LYS A 517 -3.72 -20.72 -5.21
CA LYS A 517 -4.88 -21.59 -4.98
C LYS A 517 -5.98 -20.86 -4.22
N ASP A 518 -5.65 -20.20 -3.12
CA ASP A 518 -6.61 -19.43 -2.32
C ASP A 518 -7.24 -18.30 -3.13
N PHE A 519 -6.44 -17.66 -3.98
CA PHE A 519 -6.93 -16.66 -4.94
C PHE A 519 -7.98 -17.27 -5.88
N GLN A 520 -7.71 -18.45 -6.45
CA GLN A 520 -8.61 -19.12 -7.38
C GLN A 520 -9.89 -19.61 -6.69
N ASP A 521 -9.77 -20.15 -5.46
CA ASP A 521 -10.90 -20.61 -4.66
C ASP A 521 -11.82 -19.43 -4.28
N THR A 522 -11.24 -18.26 -4.01
CA THR A 522 -11.99 -17.04 -3.68
C THR A 522 -12.55 -16.34 -4.92
N ASN A 523 -11.84 -16.42 -6.05
CA ASN A 523 -12.19 -15.81 -7.33
C ASN A 523 -12.16 -16.84 -8.46
N PRO A 524 -13.18 -17.71 -8.63
CA PRO A 524 -13.17 -18.78 -9.64
C PRO A 524 -13.00 -18.31 -11.08
N SER A 525 -13.36 -17.06 -11.39
CA SER A 525 -13.16 -16.40 -12.69
C SER A 525 -11.95 -15.44 -12.71
N GLY A 526 -11.12 -15.45 -11.66
CA GLY A 526 -9.97 -14.57 -11.53
C GLY A 526 -8.90 -14.88 -12.58
N THR A 527 -8.38 -13.84 -13.21
CA THR A 527 -7.39 -13.91 -14.28
C THR A 527 -5.96 -13.76 -13.74
N VAL A 528 -4.96 -14.01 -14.59
CA VAL A 528 -3.54 -13.67 -14.31
C VAL A 528 -3.38 -12.18 -13.99
N GLU A 529 -4.13 -11.35 -14.68
CA GLU A 529 -4.15 -9.90 -14.46
C GLU A 529 -4.58 -9.55 -13.04
N ASP A 530 -5.73 -10.09 -12.60
CA ASP A 530 -6.26 -9.86 -11.26
C ASP A 530 -5.28 -10.33 -10.17
N PHE A 531 -4.61 -11.46 -10.39
CA PHE A 531 -3.60 -11.98 -9.48
C PHE A 531 -2.36 -11.08 -9.41
N LEU A 532 -1.82 -10.66 -10.56
CA LEU A 532 -0.67 -9.75 -10.62
C LEU A 532 -0.98 -8.38 -10.00
N GLU A 533 -2.20 -7.88 -10.19
CA GLU A 533 -2.68 -6.66 -9.54
C GLU A 533 -2.75 -6.85 -8.02
N GLN A 534 -3.36 -7.94 -7.56
CA GLN A 534 -3.43 -8.25 -6.13
C GLN A 534 -2.02 -8.30 -5.51
N VAL A 535 -1.09 -9.04 -6.11
CA VAL A 535 0.29 -9.17 -5.62
C VAL A 535 1.03 -7.84 -5.60
N ALA A 536 0.87 -7.02 -6.65
CA ALA A 536 1.53 -5.72 -6.73
C ALA A 536 1.03 -4.74 -5.66
N LEU A 537 -0.26 -4.78 -5.31
CA LEU A 537 -0.92 -3.82 -4.43
C LEU A 537 -0.94 -4.24 -2.94
N VAL A 538 -0.33 -5.38 -2.57
CA VAL A 538 -0.24 -5.83 -1.17
C VAL A 538 0.70 -4.94 -0.36
N ASN A 539 0.21 -4.44 0.78
CA ASN A 539 1.00 -3.75 1.79
C ASN A 539 1.27 -4.67 3.00
N ASP A 540 2.29 -4.33 3.81
CA ASP A 540 2.67 -5.13 4.99
C ASP A 540 1.51 -5.30 5.99
N VAL A 541 0.66 -4.28 6.11
CA VAL A 541 -0.51 -4.32 6.99
C VAL A 541 -1.63 -5.22 6.44
N ASP A 542 -1.69 -5.40 5.12
CA ASP A 542 -2.72 -6.22 4.48
C ASP A 542 -2.54 -7.73 4.78
N SER A 543 -1.29 -8.17 4.98
CA SER A 543 -0.95 -9.55 5.32
C SER A 543 -0.93 -9.82 6.83
N PHE A 544 -1.14 -8.79 7.65
CA PHE A 544 -1.12 -8.97 9.10
C PHE A 544 -2.44 -9.55 9.61
N GLU A 545 -2.34 -10.76 10.17
CA GLU A 545 -3.38 -11.38 10.99
C GLU A 545 -2.92 -11.37 12.46
N GLN A 546 -3.80 -10.92 13.34
CA GLN A 546 -3.51 -10.89 14.78
C GLN A 546 -3.53 -12.31 15.33
N GLU A 547 -2.34 -12.81 15.70
CA GLU A 547 -2.20 -14.12 16.30
C GLU A 547 -2.40 -14.03 17.81
N GLU A 548 -3.36 -14.76 18.38
CA GLU A 548 -3.62 -14.79 19.84
C GLU A 548 -2.41 -15.24 20.66
N ALA A 549 -1.53 -16.02 20.07
CA ALA A 549 -0.36 -16.59 20.73
C ALA A 549 0.91 -15.71 20.70
N LYS A 550 0.89 -14.52 20.06
CA LYS A 550 2.10 -13.72 19.86
C LYS A 550 1.88 -12.24 20.15
N VAL A 551 2.86 -11.60 20.79
CA VAL A 551 2.92 -10.13 20.95
C VAL A 551 3.21 -9.47 19.60
N THR A 552 2.49 -8.41 19.28
CA THR A 552 2.68 -7.70 18.00
C THR A 552 3.66 -6.53 18.14
N LEU A 553 4.69 -6.51 17.32
CA LEU A 553 5.65 -5.41 17.18
C LEU A 553 5.43 -4.68 15.87
N MET A 554 5.27 -3.35 15.89
CA MET A 554 5.10 -2.57 14.66
C MET A 554 5.44 -1.09 14.83
N THR A 555 5.64 -0.41 13.70
CA THR A 555 5.74 1.05 13.72
C THR A 555 4.38 1.69 13.98
N LEU A 556 4.39 2.90 14.53
CA LEU A 556 3.18 3.71 14.74
C LEU A 556 2.36 3.90 13.45
N HIS A 557 3.03 4.07 12.30
CA HIS A 557 2.35 4.20 11.02
C HIS A 557 1.61 2.90 10.62
N ALA A 558 2.22 1.74 10.87
CA ALA A 558 1.60 0.45 10.59
C ALA A 558 0.42 0.15 11.53
N ALA A 559 0.41 0.76 12.73
CA ALA A 559 -0.65 0.58 13.71
C ALA A 559 -1.95 1.33 13.35
N LYS A 560 -1.92 2.23 12.37
CA LYS A 560 -3.14 2.93 11.92
C LYS A 560 -4.17 1.93 11.40
N GLY A 561 -5.42 2.06 11.87
CA GLY A 561 -6.51 1.13 11.56
C GLY A 561 -6.63 -0.08 12.48
N LEU A 562 -5.58 -0.40 13.26
CA LEU A 562 -5.58 -1.51 14.23
C LEU A 562 -5.98 -1.03 15.63
N GLU A 563 -6.24 -1.99 16.54
CA GLU A 563 -6.58 -1.74 17.94
C GLU A 563 -6.15 -2.93 18.79
N PHE A 564 -5.72 -2.67 20.02
CA PHE A 564 -5.21 -3.67 20.95
C PHE A 564 -5.68 -3.37 22.38
N PRO A 565 -6.06 -4.39 23.17
CA PRO A 565 -6.38 -4.22 24.59
C PRO A 565 -5.28 -3.51 25.39
N ILE A 566 -4.01 -3.85 25.13
CA ILE A 566 -2.85 -3.28 25.84
C ILE A 566 -1.82 -2.79 24.81
N VAL A 567 -1.40 -1.54 24.93
CA VAL A 567 -0.40 -0.92 24.06
C VAL A 567 0.79 -0.43 24.86
N PHE A 568 1.98 -0.78 24.39
CA PHE A 568 3.25 -0.22 24.83
C PHE A 568 3.74 0.76 23.75
N LEU A 569 3.79 2.05 24.08
CA LEU A 569 4.28 3.11 23.21
C LEU A 569 5.68 3.52 23.70
N CYS A 570 6.72 3.14 22.98
CA CYS A 570 8.11 3.28 23.42
C CYS A 570 8.92 4.30 22.63
N GLY A 571 10.02 4.77 23.24
CA GLY A 571 10.94 5.72 22.63
C GLY A 571 10.39 7.14 22.51
N LEU A 572 9.61 7.60 23.50
CA LEU A 572 9.08 8.97 23.55
C LEU A 572 10.17 9.94 24.03
N GLU A 573 11.12 10.23 23.18
CA GLU A 573 12.27 11.09 23.46
C GLU A 573 12.64 11.96 22.27
N GLU A 574 13.03 13.22 22.52
CA GLU A 574 13.39 14.16 21.46
C GLU A 574 14.51 13.63 20.56
N GLY A 575 14.33 13.72 19.25
CA GLY A 575 15.25 13.20 18.25
C GLY A 575 14.89 11.80 17.75
N LEU A 576 14.10 11.04 18.53
CA LEU A 576 13.55 9.75 18.14
C LEU A 576 12.04 9.85 17.88
N PHE A 577 11.29 10.33 18.86
CA PHE A 577 9.86 10.64 18.76
C PHE A 577 9.48 11.81 19.67
N PRO A 578 9.35 13.04 19.12
CA PRO A 578 9.39 13.42 17.69
C PRO A 578 10.76 13.21 17.04
N HIS A 579 10.74 12.87 15.74
CA HIS A 579 11.95 12.56 14.99
C HIS A 579 12.82 13.81 14.78
N SER A 580 14.16 13.68 14.84
CA SER A 580 15.12 14.80 14.74
C SER A 580 14.92 15.70 13.53
N ARG A 581 14.52 15.14 12.38
CA ARG A 581 14.28 15.90 11.14
C ARG A 581 13.09 16.85 11.22
N THR A 582 12.11 16.54 12.06
CA THR A 582 10.86 17.32 12.17
C THR A 582 10.96 18.49 13.15
N LEU A 583 11.96 18.50 14.04
CA LEU A 583 12.10 19.49 15.12
C LEU A 583 12.21 20.96 14.65
N MET A 584 12.63 21.18 13.39
CA MET A 584 12.80 22.53 12.84
C MET A 584 11.59 23.00 12.01
N ASN A 585 10.60 22.14 11.79
CA ASN A 585 9.42 22.47 10.99
C ASN A 585 8.15 22.32 11.85
N PRO A 586 7.43 23.41 12.16
CA PRO A 586 6.20 23.36 12.97
C PRO A 586 5.13 22.41 12.41
N GLU A 587 4.95 22.38 11.08
CA GLU A 587 3.94 21.52 10.45
C GLU A 587 4.28 20.03 10.62
N GLU A 588 5.57 19.68 10.52
CA GLU A 588 6.03 18.31 10.73
C GLU A 588 5.95 17.90 12.22
N ILE A 589 6.16 18.83 13.15
CA ILE A 589 5.91 18.58 14.58
C ILE A 589 4.45 18.31 14.85
N GLU A 590 3.53 19.00 14.18
CA GLU A 590 2.11 18.70 14.28
C GLU A 590 1.77 17.30 13.73
N GLU A 591 2.43 16.85 12.67
CA GLU A 591 2.28 15.48 12.17
C GLU A 591 2.81 14.44 13.17
N GLU A 592 3.96 14.67 13.80
CA GLU A 592 4.46 13.80 14.88
C GLU A 592 3.47 13.74 16.06
N ARG A 593 2.82 14.85 16.38
CA ARG A 593 1.78 14.88 17.43
C ARG A 593 0.52 14.12 17.02
N ARG A 594 0.11 14.19 15.73
CA ARG A 594 -0.95 13.33 15.19
C ARG A 594 -0.56 11.85 15.23
N LEU A 595 0.71 11.54 14.98
CA LEU A 595 1.24 10.18 15.10
C LEU A 595 1.20 9.67 16.53
N ALA A 596 1.52 10.52 17.53
CA ALA A 596 1.36 10.18 18.95
C ALA A 596 -0.11 9.95 19.31
N TYR A 597 -1.01 10.81 18.84
CA TYR A 597 -2.46 10.64 19.00
C TYR A 597 -2.94 9.31 18.38
N VAL A 598 -2.45 8.94 17.19
CA VAL A 598 -2.75 7.64 16.59
C VAL A 598 -2.28 6.51 17.51
N GLY A 599 -1.04 6.55 18.00
CA GLY A 599 -0.51 5.51 18.89
C GLY A 599 -1.32 5.35 20.18
N ILE A 600 -1.64 6.46 20.87
CA ILE A 600 -2.44 6.47 22.10
C ILE A 600 -3.83 5.86 21.84
N THR A 601 -4.48 6.25 20.74
CA THR A 601 -5.83 5.79 20.41
C THR A 601 -5.89 4.36 19.86
N ARG A 602 -4.75 3.63 19.77
CA ARG A 602 -4.75 2.19 19.48
C ARG A 602 -5.10 1.37 20.74
N ALA A 603 -4.87 1.93 21.94
CA ALA A 603 -5.14 1.25 23.19
C ALA A 603 -6.65 1.24 23.51
N GLU A 604 -7.16 0.05 23.89
CA GLU A 604 -8.54 -0.09 24.34
C GLU A 604 -8.66 0.03 25.87
N LYS A 605 -7.81 -0.68 26.62
CA LYS A 605 -7.91 -0.86 28.08
C LYS A 605 -6.74 -0.26 28.84
N GLU A 606 -5.50 -0.50 28.38
CA GLU A 606 -4.30 -0.07 29.09
C GLU A 606 -3.28 0.52 28.12
N LEU A 607 -2.60 1.57 28.57
CA LEU A 607 -1.54 2.24 27.83
C LEU A 607 -0.31 2.37 28.73
N TYR A 608 0.82 1.91 28.21
CA TYR A 608 2.16 2.09 28.78
C TYR A 608 2.95 3.00 27.86
N ILE A 609 3.59 4.02 28.41
CA ILE A 609 4.47 4.91 27.68
C ILE A 609 5.86 4.84 28.29
N SER A 610 6.90 4.85 27.45
CA SER A 610 8.27 4.77 27.93
C SER A 610 9.24 5.59 27.10
N ASN A 611 10.35 5.97 27.73
CA ASN A 611 11.45 6.69 27.12
C ASN A 611 12.78 6.31 27.80
N ALA A 612 13.91 6.50 27.10
CA ALA A 612 15.25 6.38 27.66
C ALA A 612 15.91 7.75 27.79
N THR A 613 16.70 7.95 28.87
CA THR A 613 17.44 9.22 29.11
C THR A 613 18.75 9.30 28.34
N LYS A 614 19.31 8.15 27.92
CA LYS A 614 20.51 8.07 27.06
C LYS A 614 20.13 7.47 25.73
N ILE A 615 20.23 8.26 24.66
CA ILE A 615 20.04 7.78 23.30
C ILE A 615 21.21 6.88 22.92
N GLY A 616 20.94 5.61 22.60
CA GLY A 616 21.95 4.66 22.12
C GLY A 616 22.47 5.03 20.72
N ARG A 617 23.69 4.59 20.40
CA ARG A 617 24.29 4.83 19.06
C ARG A 617 23.50 4.21 17.90
N ALA A 618 22.54 3.35 18.17
CA ALA A 618 21.67 2.74 17.14
C ALA A 618 20.60 3.70 16.60
N HIS A 619 20.42 4.87 17.22
CA HIS A 619 19.40 5.86 16.89
C HIS A 619 19.94 7.13 16.20
N VAL A 620 21.26 7.20 15.90
CA VAL A 620 21.86 8.34 15.22
C VAL A 620 22.16 8.04 13.75
#